data_00ca6ff743df084717a65615f7fbaf47
#
_entry.id   00ca6ff743df084717a65615f7fbaf47
#
_cell.length_a   1.000
_cell.length_b   1.000
_cell.length_c   1.000
_cell.angle_alpha   90.00
_cell.angle_beta   90.00
_cell.angle_gamma   90.00
#
_symmetry.space_group_name_H-M   'P 1'
#
loop_
_entity.id
_entity.type
_entity.pdbx_description
1 polymer ?
#
loop_
_entity_poly.entity_id
_entity_poly.type
_entity_poly.pdbx_seq_one_letter_code
_entity_poly.pdbx_strand_id
1 'polypeptide(L)'
;MAVIQINVPYPMLLHRTDFAVKNRINPEIYFSGDDLDQCRSTDIQRLSEILHQHQLEITFHAPFMDLSPGGVDRKVKEVTLDRFSKVIDLARFFKPKSIVFHPGYEKWKFNGNVKMWLDSSLQTWGPLVEVAEKQGQMLAIENVFEETPDTLLLLLSSLESPYFRFCFD
;
A
#
# COMPACT_ATOMS: atom_id res chain seq x y z
N MET A 1 -10.86 -20.81 5.24
CA MET A 1 -11.87 -19.76 5.49
C MET A 1 -11.28 -18.43 5.05
N ALA A 2 -12.08 -17.52 4.50
CA ALA A 2 -11.64 -16.16 4.25
C ALA A 2 -11.35 -15.47 5.60
N VAL A 3 -10.25 -14.74 5.69
CA VAL A 3 -9.90 -13.94 6.85
C VAL A 3 -10.39 -12.52 6.60
N ILE A 4 -11.17 -12.00 7.53
CA ILE A 4 -11.66 -10.62 7.46
C ILE A 4 -10.57 -9.71 8.01
N GLN A 5 -10.18 -8.71 7.22
CA GLN A 5 -9.29 -7.62 7.64
C GLN A 5 -10.15 -6.40 8.00
N ILE A 6 -9.72 -5.65 9.00
CA ILE A 6 -10.39 -4.40 9.40
C ILE A 6 -9.40 -3.27 9.23
N ASN A 7 -9.77 -2.29 8.39
CA ASN A 7 -8.94 -1.10 8.19
C ASN A 7 -8.88 -0.28 9.49
N VAL A 8 -7.65 -0.06 9.98
CA VAL A 8 -7.40 0.65 11.24
C VAL A 8 -6.21 1.60 11.04
N PRO A 9 -6.39 2.91 11.29
CA PRO A 9 -5.26 3.84 11.30
C PRO A 9 -4.18 3.43 12.30
N TYR A 10 -2.91 3.52 11.90
CA TYR A 10 -1.76 3.13 12.72
C TYR A 10 -1.80 3.72 14.14
N PRO A 11 -2.05 5.04 14.35
CA PRO A 11 -2.11 5.60 15.70
C PRO A 11 -3.24 5.02 16.56
N MET A 12 -4.39 4.74 15.93
CA MET A 12 -5.51 4.10 16.63
C MET A 12 -5.15 2.69 17.07
N LEU A 13 -4.56 1.90 16.19
CA LEU A 13 -4.14 0.53 16.52
C LEU A 13 -3.11 0.53 17.64
N LEU A 14 -2.14 1.44 17.60
CA LEU A 14 -1.11 1.59 18.63
C LEU A 14 -1.74 1.86 20.02
N HIS A 15 -2.76 2.73 20.09
CA HIS A 15 -3.47 3.03 21.34
C HIS A 15 -4.49 1.98 21.76
N ARG A 16 -4.95 1.13 20.84
CA ARG A 16 -5.99 0.11 21.06
C ARG A 16 -5.50 -1.31 20.82
N THR A 17 -4.19 -1.54 20.94
CA THR A 17 -3.58 -2.86 20.71
C THR A 17 -4.24 -3.95 21.55
N ASP A 18 -4.48 -3.71 22.84
CA ASP A 18 -5.13 -4.68 23.75
C ASP A 18 -6.55 -5.03 23.29
N PHE A 19 -7.30 -4.04 22.79
CA PHE A 19 -8.63 -4.27 22.24
C PHE A 19 -8.59 -5.15 20.98
N ALA A 20 -7.66 -4.85 20.06
CA ALA A 20 -7.48 -5.64 18.84
C ALA A 20 -7.12 -7.10 19.18
N VAL A 21 -6.20 -7.30 20.08
CA VAL A 21 -5.78 -8.63 20.56
C VAL A 21 -6.93 -9.37 21.21
N LYS A 22 -7.61 -8.75 22.19
CA LYS A 22 -8.74 -9.37 22.91
C LYS A 22 -9.86 -9.83 22.00
N ASN A 23 -10.14 -9.07 20.94
CA ASN A 23 -11.21 -9.35 19.99
C ASN A 23 -10.74 -10.10 18.75
N ARG A 24 -9.46 -10.52 18.67
CA ARG A 24 -8.84 -11.21 17.54
C ARG A 24 -9.05 -10.49 16.21
N ILE A 25 -8.88 -9.17 16.21
CA ILE A 25 -9.02 -8.33 15.03
C ILE A 25 -7.75 -8.48 14.19
N ASN A 26 -7.89 -8.92 12.94
CA ASN A 26 -6.82 -8.89 11.95
C ASN A 26 -6.79 -7.51 11.32
N PRO A 27 -5.76 -6.68 11.57
CA PRO A 27 -5.77 -5.32 11.08
C PRO A 27 -5.28 -5.22 9.63
N GLU A 28 -5.97 -4.41 8.85
CA GLU A 28 -5.37 -3.71 7.73
C GLU A 28 -4.86 -2.37 8.27
N ILE A 29 -3.55 -2.25 8.45
CA ILE A 29 -2.97 -1.06 9.06
C ILE A 29 -2.82 0.03 8.01
N TYR A 30 -3.59 1.11 8.16
CA TYR A 30 -3.46 2.30 7.33
C TYR A 30 -2.38 3.23 7.90
N PHE A 31 -1.40 3.56 7.06
CA PHE A 31 -0.39 4.57 7.37
C PHE A 31 -0.66 5.83 6.54
N SER A 32 -0.87 6.96 7.20
CA SER A 32 -0.86 8.28 6.54
C SER A 32 0.58 8.75 6.27
N GLY A 33 0.72 9.81 5.47
CA GLY A 33 2.02 10.44 5.28
C GLY A 33 2.65 10.91 6.59
N ASP A 34 1.85 11.51 7.46
CA ASP A 34 2.30 11.97 8.79
C ASP A 34 2.70 10.83 9.70
N ASP A 35 1.98 9.70 9.66
CA ASP A 35 2.34 8.51 10.43
C ASP A 35 3.73 7.99 10.05
N LEU A 36 4.03 7.98 8.74
CA LEU A 36 5.34 7.55 8.23
C LEU A 36 6.50 8.46 8.66
N ASP A 37 6.23 9.74 8.89
CA ASP A 37 7.24 10.69 9.37
C ASP A 37 7.41 10.67 10.89
N GLN A 38 6.38 10.29 11.63
CA GLN A 38 6.35 10.39 13.10
C GLN A 38 6.48 9.04 13.80
N CYS A 39 6.32 7.92 13.12
CA CYS A 39 6.38 6.60 13.73
C CYS A 39 7.78 6.32 14.30
N ARG A 40 7.83 5.86 15.55
CA ARG A 40 9.08 5.50 16.23
C ARG A 40 9.37 4.03 16.02
N SER A 41 10.63 3.70 15.74
CA SER A 41 11.06 2.31 15.55
C SER A 41 10.71 1.40 16.72
N THR A 42 10.74 1.93 17.95
CA THR A 42 10.36 1.19 19.18
C THR A 42 8.88 0.82 19.20
N ASP A 43 7.99 1.72 18.73
CA ASP A 43 6.55 1.47 18.69
C ASP A 43 6.21 0.48 17.57
N ILE A 44 6.86 0.62 16.42
CA ILE A 44 6.75 -0.31 15.28
C ILE A 44 7.14 -1.73 15.71
N GLN A 45 8.31 -1.90 16.34
CA GLN A 45 8.77 -3.21 16.81
C GLN A 45 7.79 -3.81 17.84
N ARG A 46 7.46 -3.05 18.87
CA ARG A 46 6.56 -3.51 19.93
C ARG A 46 5.20 -3.93 19.38
N LEU A 47 4.59 -3.11 18.52
CA LEU A 47 3.29 -3.42 17.93
C LEU A 47 3.36 -4.69 17.08
N SER A 48 4.36 -4.79 16.20
CA SER A 48 4.52 -5.96 15.33
C SER A 48 4.74 -7.25 16.15
N GLU A 49 5.55 -7.21 17.19
CA GLU A 49 5.78 -8.35 18.10
C GLU A 49 4.48 -8.81 18.76
N ILE A 50 3.67 -7.88 19.30
CA ILE A 50 2.39 -8.20 19.95
C ILE A 50 1.43 -8.86 18.92
N LEU A 51 1.27 -8.28 17.74
CA LEU A 51 0.37 -8.82 16.71
C LEU A 51 0.80 -10.23 16.28
N HIS A 52 2.11 -10.47 16.10
CA HIS A 52 2.64 -11.79 15.76
C HIS A 52 2.48 -12.80 16.89
N GLN A 53 2.76 -12.43 18.14
CA GLN A 53 2.58 -13.30 19.31
C GLN A 53 1.13 -13.81 19.43
N HIS A 54 0.17 -12.97 19.07
CA HIS A 54 -1.25 -13.32 19.07
C HIS A 54 -1.74 -13.92 17.75
N GLN A 55 -0.84 -14.17 16.79
CA GLN A 55 -1.14 -14.78 15.49
C GLN A 55 -2.24 -14.03 14.72
N LEU A 56 -2.25 -12.70 14.80
CA LEU A 56 -3.14 -11.88 14.00
C LEU A 56 -2.56 -11.71 12.59
N GLU A 57 -3.40 -11.90 11.58
CA GLU A 57 -2.99 -11.65 10.20
C GLU A 57 -3.03 -10.16 9.90
N ILE A 58 -1.98 -9.68 9.25
CA ILE A 58 -1.77 -8.25 9.00
C ILE A 58 -1.78 -8.00 7.51
N THR A 59 -2.47 -6.97 7.08
CA THR A 59 -2.30 -6.31 5.78
C THR A 59 -1.99 -4.83 6.01
N PHE A 60 -1.46 -4.16 5.01
CA PHE A 60 -1.23 -2.72 5.05
C PHE A 60 -2.08 -2.02 4.01
N HIS A 61 -2.51 -0.81 4.33
CA HIS A 61 -2.97 0.16 3.36
C HIS A 61 -1.97 1.33 3.32
N ALA A 62 -1.38 1.57 2.17
CA ALA A 62 -0.43 2.64 1.96
C ALA A 62 -1.12 4.02 1.99
N PRO A 63 -0.39 5.12 2.26
CA PRO A 63 -0.94 6.45 2.12
C PRO A 63 -1.35 6.72 0.67
N PHE A 64 -2.46 7.42 0.49
CA PHE A 64 -3.00 7.74 -0.84
C PHE A 64 -3.36 9.22 -0.99
N MET A 65 -3.68 9.92 0.11
CA MET A 65 -4.04 11.33 0.07
C MET A 65 -2.89 12.15 -0.52
N ASP A 66 -3.21 12.98 -1.53
CA ASP A 66 -2.29 13.86 -2.26
C ASP A 66 -1.12 13.15 -2.98
N LEU A 67 -1.14 11.81 -3.05
CA LEU A 67 -0.15 11.03 -3.77
C LEU A 67 -0.62 10.64 -5.16
N SER A 68 0.31 10.59 -6.10
CA SER A 68 -0.02 10.28 -7.49
C SER A 68 1.09 9.47 -8.15
N PRO A 69 1.02 8.13 -8.09
CA PRO A 69 2.03 7.28 -8.72
C PRO A 69 2.12 7.45 -10.24
N GLY A 70 1.00 7.82 -10.90
CA GLY A 70 0.97 8.20 -12.31
C GLY A 70 1.14 9.70 -12.56
N GLY A 71 1.50 10.49 -11.55
CA GLY A 71 1.66 11.94 -11.69
C GLY A 71 2.75 12.32 -12.68
N VAL A 72 2.50 13.37 -13.49
CA VAL A 72 3.46 13.84 -14.50
C VAL A 72 4.50 14.80 -13.92
N ASP A 73 4.19 15.49 -12.82
CA ASP A 73 5.13 16.34 -12.13
C ASP A 73 6.19 15.50 -11.38
N ARG A 74 7.46 15.82 -11.63
CA ARG A 74 8.59 15.09 -11.06
C ARG A 74 8.59 15.11 -9.53
N LYS A 75 8.30 16.25 -8.91
CA LYS A 75 8.30 16.39 -7.45
C LYS A 75 7.17 15.61 -6.80
N VAL A 76 6.00 15.58 -7.42
CA VAL A 76 4.87 14.75 -6.95
C VAL A 76 5.23 13.27 -7.01
N LYS A 77 5.88 12.82 -8.08
CA LYS A 77 6.38 11.44 -8.19
C LYS A 77 7.44 11.13 -7.13
N GLU A 78 8.40 12.02 -6.92
CA GLU A 78 9.46 11.84 -5.92
C GLU A 78 8.86 11.66 -4.51
N VAL A 79 7.91 12.50 -4.12
CA VAL A 79 7.21 12.37 -2.83
C VAL A 79 6.41 11.07 -2.77
N THR A 80 5.69 10.72 -3.83
CA THR A 80 4.90 9.47 -3.88
C THR A 80 5.80 8.26 -3.73
N LEU A 81 6.92 8.22 -4.46
CA LEU A 81 7.90 7.15 -4.39
C LEU A 81 8.52 7.01 -2.98
N ASP A 82 8.88 8.14 -2.35
CA ASP A 82 9.40 8.16 -0.97
C ASP A 82 8.37 7.55 0.01
N ARG A 83 7.12 7.98 -0.05
CA ARG A 83 6.04 7.47 0.82
C ARG A 83 5.80 5.98 0.63
N PHE A 84 5.73 5.52 -0.61
CA PHE A 84 5.51 4.12 -0.92
C PHE A 84 6.71 3.24 -0.51
N SER A 85 7.93 3.71 -0.72
CA SER A 85 9.13 3.03 -0.27
C SER A 85 9.15 2.87 1.26
N LYS A 86 8.81 3.93 2.01
CA LYS A 86 8.73 3.87 3.48
C LYS A 86 7.74 2.81 3.98
N VAL A 87 6.57 2.71 3.35
CA VAL A 87 5.58 1.67 3.71
C VAL A 87 6.12 0.27 3.42
N ILE A 88 6.77 0.08 2.26
CA ILE A 88 7.38 -1.22 1.92
C ILE A 88 8.49 -1.57 2.93
N ASP A 89 9.28 -0.58 3.37
CA ASP A 89 10.32 -0.80 4.39
C ASP A 89 9.76 -1.23 5.75
N LEU A 90 8.56 -0.77 6.13
CA LEU A 90 7.88 -1.20 7.34
C LEU A 90 7.44 -2.67 7.27
N ALA A 91 7.23 -3.23 6.08
CA ALA A 91 6.83 -4.61 5.89
C ALA A 91 7.82 -5.61 6.51
N ARG A 92 9.10 -5.27 6.60
CA ARG A 92 10.12 -6.14 7.24
C ARG A 92 9.82 -6.44 8.72
N PHE A 93 9.13 -5.54 9.42
CA PHE A 93 8.74 -5.73 10.82
C PHE A 93 7.43 -6.52 10.96
N PHE A 94 6.41 -6.10 10.20
CA PHE A 94 5.05 -6.62 10.32
C PHE A 94 4.78 -7.85 9.46
N LYS A 95 5.57 -8.07 8.41
CA LYS A 95 5.39 -9.16 7.42
C LYS A 95 3.94 -9.26 6.93
N PRO A 96 3.34 -8.15 6.45
CA PRO A 96 1.96 -8.15 6.02
C PRO A 96 1.75 -9.10 4.83
N LYS A 97 0.56 -9.68 4.73
CA LYS A 97 0.18 -10.55 3.59
C LYS A 97 0.22 -9.78 2.27
N SER A 98 -0.21 -8.52 2.30
CA SER A 98 -0.17 -7.60 1.17
C SER A 98 -0.11 -6.16 1.66
N ILE A 99 0.34 -5.28 0.76
CA ILE A 99 0.24 -3.83 0.92
C ILE A 99 -0.67 -3.32 -0.18
N VAL A 100 -1.78 -2.69 0.19
CA VAL A 100 -2.76 -2.11 -0.73
C VAL A 100 -2.34 -0.69 -1.09
N PHE A 101 -2.45 -0.34 -2.37
CA PHE A 101 -2.11 0.97 -2.92
C PHE A 101 -3.19 1.43 -3.89
N HIS A 102 -3.42 2.73 -3.95
CA HIS A 102 -4.22 3.34 -5.00
C HIS A 102 -3.38 3.59 -6.27
N PRO A 103 -3.92 3.34 -7.47
CA PRO A 103 -3.20 3.52 -8.74
C PRO A 103 -3.06 4.99 -9.13
N GLY A 104 -3.88 5.87 -8.58
CA GLY A 104 -3.87 7.30 -8.85
C GLY A 104 -4.33 7.68 -10.27
N TYR A 105 -5.07 6.82 -10.94
CA TYR A 105 -5.73 7.16 -12.20
C TYR A 105 -7.08 7.83 -11.95
N GLU A 106 -7.29 8.95 -12.60
CA GLU A 106 -8.56 9.65 -12.64
C GLU A 106 -8.77 10.17 -14.08
N LYS A 107 -9.81 9.72 -14.75
CA LYS A 107 -10.06 10.02 -16.17
C LYS A 107 -10.02 11.51 -16.49
N TRP A 108 -10.66 12.32 -15.68
CA TRP A 108 -10.69 13.78 -15.87
C TRP A 108 -9.34 14.45 -15.61
N LYS A 109 -8.55 13.96 -14.64
CA LYS A 109 -7.22 14.49 -14.30
C LYS A 109 -6.22 14.31 -15.44
N PHE A 110 -6.31 13.20 -16.15
CA PHE A 110 -5.46 12.89 -17.31
C PHE A 110 -6.14 13.21 -18.64
N ASN A 111 -7.31 13.87 -18.65
CA ASN A 111 -8.12 14.13 -19.83
C ASN A 111 -8.34 12.87 -20.71
N GLY A 112 -8.57 11.73 -20.05
CA GLY A 112 -8.74 10.43 -20.70
C GLY A 112 -7.46 9.84 -21.33
N ASN A 113 -6.30 10.47 -21.16
CA ASN A 113 -5.04 9.98 -21.71
C ASN A 113 -4.41 8.90 -20.82
N VAL A 114 -4.92 7.68 -20.93
CA VAL A 114 -4.43 6.50 -20.20
C VAL A 114 -2.94 6.25 -20.44
N LYS A 115 -2.46 6.50 -21.68
CA LYS A 115 -1.05 6.29 -22.00
C LYS A 115 -0.13 7.22 -21.19
N MET A 116 -0.50 8.49 -21.04
CA MET A 116 0.28 9.45 -20.22
C MET A 116 0.38 8.98 -18.78
N TRP A 117 -0.74 8.54 -18.20
CA TRP A 117 -0.76 7.99 -16.85
C TRP A 117 0.08 6.71 -16.74
N LEU A 118 -0.06 5.78 -17.68
CA LEU A 118 0.67 4.52 -17.70
C LEU A 118 2.18 4.73 -17.78
N ASP A 119 2.64 5.52 -18.76
CA ASP A 119 4.07 5.81 -18.95
C ASP A 119 4.70 6.42 -17.69
N SER A 120 3.95 7.28 -16.98
CA SER A 120 4.39 7.88 -15.72
C SER A 120 4.33 6.88 -14.56
N SER A 121 3.28 6.07 -14.49
CA SER A 121 3.09 5.04 -13.46
C SER A 121 4.19 3.99 -13.49
N LEU A 122 4.62 3.56 -14.66
CA LEU A 122 5.71 2.58 -14.82
C LEU A 122 7.04 3.08 -14.22
N GLN A 123 7.29 4.39 -14.24
CA GLN A 123 8.49 4.98 -13.63
C GLN A 123 8.43 4.91 -12.09
N THR A 124 7.24 4.92 -11.52
CA THR A 124 7.04 4.81 -10.06
C THR A 124 6.98 3.35 -9.62
N TRP A 125 6.16 2.54 -10.30
CA TRP A 125 5.93 1.15 -9.90
C TRP A 125 7.08 0.21 -10.21
N GLY A 126 7.81 0.41 -11.31
CA GLY A 126 8.92 -0.46 -11.68
C GLY A 126 9.92 -0.67 -10.54
N PRO A 127 10.54 0.39 -10.00
CA PRO A 127 11.47 0.28 -8.86
C PRO A 127 10.85 -0.32 -7.60
N LEU A 128 9.58 -0.01 -7.30
CA LEU A 128 8.89 -0.53 -6.12
C LEU A 128 8.61 -2.04 -6.24
N VAL A 129 8.20 -2.48 -7.42
CA VAL A 129 7.96 -3.90 -7.70
C VAL A 129 9.27 -4.70 -7.61
N GLU A 130 10.39 -4.18 -8.13
CA GLU A 130 11.69 -4.82 -7.99
C GLU A 130 12.10 -5.00 -6.51
N VAL A 131 11.83 -4.01 -5.66
CA VAL A 131 12.10 -4.11 -4.22
C VAL A 131 11.18 -5.15 -3.58
N ALA A 132 9.90 -5.12 -3.92
CA ALA A 132 8.90 -6.05 -3.40
C ALA A 132 9.23 -7.50 -3.77
N GLU A 133 9.65 -7.77 -5.00
CA GLU A 133 10.12 -9.09 -5.46
C GLU A 133 11.30 -9.60 -4.62
N LYS A 134 12.31 -8.75 -4.42
CA LYS A 134 13.48 -9.11 -3.60
C LYS A 134 13.12 -9.42 -2.15
N GLN A 135 12.07 -8.79 -1.64
CA GLN A 135 11.59 -8.99 -0.26
C GLN A 135 10.53 -10.10 -0.16
N GLY A 136 10.01 -10.61 -1.26
CA GLY A 136 8.86 -11.53 -1.28
C GLY A 136 7.58 -10.87 -0.79
N GLN A 137 7.45 -9.54 -0.94
CA GLN A 137 6.31 -8.75 -0.47
C GLN A 137 5.28 -8.56 -1.57
N MET A 138 4.02 -8.91 -1.29
CA MET A 138 2.89 -8.67 -2.20
C MET A 138 2.46 -7.22 -2.17
N LEU A 139 2.44 -6.56 -3.33
CA LEU A 139 1.81 -5.27 -3.56
C LEU A 139 0.47 -5.49 -4.28
N ALA A 140 -0.58 -4.84 -3.84
CA ALA A 140 -1.92 -4.97 -4.39
C ALA A 140 -2.46 -3.60 -4.83
N ILE A 141 -2.91 -3.48 -6.07
CA ILE A 141 -3.47 -2.24 -6.61
C ILE A 141 -4.98 -2.32 -6.54
N GLU A 142 -5.58 -1.40 -5.79
CA GLU A 142 -7.01 -1.32 -5.57
C GLU A 142 -7.70 -0.48 -6.66
N ASN A 143 -8.88 -0.91 -7.12
CA ASN A 143 -9.71 -0.07 -7.99
C ASN A 143 -10.39 1.04 -7.18
N VAL A 144 -10.29 2.28 -7.65
CA VAL A 144 -10.86 3.45 -6.95
C VAL A 144 -11.76 4.27 -7.87
N PHE A 145 -11.22 4.78 -8.97
CA PHE A 145 -11.92 5.67 -9.90
C PHE A 145 -11.96 5.14 -11.35
N GLU A 146 -11.50 3.94 -11.54
CA GLU A 146 -11.48 3.29 -12.85
C GLU A 146 -12.90 2.86 -13.25
N GLU A 147 -13.35 3.30 -14.43
CA GLU A 147 -14.67 2.93 -14.97
C GLU A 147 -14.72 1.46 -15.42
N THR A 148 -13.56 0.90 -15.79
CA THR A 148 -13.38 -0.49 -16.23
C THR A 148 -12.03 -1.02 -15.74
N PRO A 149 -11.84 -2.35 -15.67
CA PRO A 149 -10.57 -2.94 -15.27
C PRO A 149 -9.43 -2.73 -16.27
N ASP A 150 -9.72 -2.30 -17.50
CA ASP A 150 -8.74 -2.25 -18.59
C ASP A 150 -7.52 -1.40 -18.27
N THR A 151 -7.74 -0.24 -17.62
CA THR A 151 -6.66 0.67 -17.21
C THR A 151 -5.67 0.00 -16.27
N LEU A 152 -6.18 -0.71 -15.26
CA LEU A 152 -5.34 -1.42 -14.28
C LEU A 152 -4.69 -2.67 -14.89
N LEU A 153 -5.40 -3.37 -15.78
CA LEU A 153 -4.83 -4.51 -16.49
C LEU A 153 -3.64 -4.10 -17.37
N LEU A 154 -3.66 -2.90 -17.97
CA LEU A 154 -2.50 -2.38 -18.69
C LEU A 154 -1.28 -2.19 -17.77
N LEU A 155 -1.47 -1.63 -16.58
CA LEU A 155 -0.39 -1.45 -15.62
C LEU A 155 0.16 -2.81 -15.14
N LEU A 156 -0.72 -3.72 -14.74
CA LEU A 156 -0.34 -5.04 -14.25
C LEU A 156 0.40 -5.87 -15.30
N SER A 157 -0.11 -5.89 -16.54
CA SER A 157 0.52 -6.61 -17.65
C SER A 157 1.83 -6.00 -18.13
N SER A 158 2.04 -4.70 -17.91
CA SER A 158 3.31 -4.04 -18.24
C SER A 158 4.45 -4.37 -17.28
N LEU A 159 4.14 -4.80 -16.05
CA LEU A 159 5.13 -5.11 -15.01
C LEU A 159 5.33 -6.62 -14.82
N GLU A 160 4.34 -7.45 -15.21
CA GLU A 160 4.37 -8.93 -15.24
C GLU A 160 4.93 -9.61 -13.97
N SER A 161 4.76 -8.98 -12.80
CA SER A 161 5.30 -9.49 -11.55
C SER A 161 4.33 -10.39 -10.78
N PRO A 162 4.79 -11.53 -10.22
CA PRO A 162 3.97 -12.31 -9.30
C PRO A 162 3.68 -11.59 -7.98
N TYR A 163 4.42 -10.55 -7.66
CA TYR A 163 4.28 -9.75 -6.43
C TYR A 163 3.52 -8.43 -6.65
N PHE A 164 2.96 -8.21 -7.85
CA PHE A 164 2.16 -7.03 -8.15
C PHE A 164 0.79 -7.48 -8.67
N ARG A 165 -0.25 -7.35 -7.85
CA ARG A 165 -1.55 -7.95 -8.08
C ARG A 165 -2.68 -6.95 -7.93
N PHE A 166 -3.87 -7.36 -8.35
CA PHE A 166 -5.10 -6.59 -8.22
C PHE A 166 -5.74 -6.80 -6.84
N CYS A 167 -6.21 -5.73 -6.23
CA CYS A 167 -7.12 -5.73 -5.09
C CYS A 167 -8.48 -5.25 -5.57
N PHE A 168 -9.50 -6.03 -5.34
CA PHE A 168 -10.87 -5.67 -5.70
C PHE A 168 -11.60 -5.12 -4.48
N ASP A 169 -12.11 -3.88 -4.60
CA ASP A 169 -12.96 -3.22 -3.62
C ASP A 169 -14.34 -2.88 -4.22
#